data_4fe717a9c0f3a7e827462d7007820a25
#
_entry.id   4fe717a9c0f3a7e827462d7007820a25
#
_cell.length_a   1.000
_cell.length_b   1.000
_cell.length_c   1.000
_cell.angle_alpha   90.00
_cell.angle_beta   90.00
_cell.angle_gamma   90.00
#
_symmetry.space_group_name_H-M   'P 1'
#
loop_
_entity.id
_entity.type
_entity.pdbx_description
1 polymer ?
#
loop_
_entity_poly.entity_id
_entity_poly.type
_entity_poly.pdbx_seq_one_letter_code
_entity_poly.pdbx_strand_id
1 'polypeptide(L)'
;CRTAMDALEPWLSLDIPMKCKGTDSSAMFIGSFPVQYDAQSLLEAIAAAAPEINEVDAQIISANSERTCAVVMCHKECEKEIFEALRTLNFAYPSDPTKHPPRVRYERLQKQIEQNEKDSETARAEIVKLAGCHDDISFVIDYFTIKKEKYAALERIAMTNRIFVLTGYI
;
A
#
# COMPACT_ATOMS: atom_id res chain seq x y z
N CYS A 1 3.60 1.67 0.66
CA CYS A 1 4.43 1.64 -0.57
C CYS A 1 5.19 0.33 -0.70
N ARG A 2 5.92 -0.15 0.35
CA ARG A 2 6.72 -1.39 0.27
C ARG A 2 5.86 -2.59 -0.09
N THR A 3 4.77 -2.84 0.59
CA THR A 3 3.81 -3.93 0.29
C THR A 3 3.30 -3.90 -1.17
N ALA A 4 3.13 -2.70 -1.74
CA ALA A 4 2.72 -2.55 -3.13
C ALA A 4 3.86 -2.85 -4.11
N MET A 5 5.12 -2.63 -3.72
CA MET A 5 6.30 -3.02 -4.50
C MET A 5 6.46 -4.54 -4.51
N ASP A 6 6.34 -5.19 -3.34
CA ASP A 6 6.42 -6.64 -3.20
C ASP A 6 5.34 -7.35 -4.05
N ALA A 7 4.15 -6.76 -4.12
CA ALA A 7 3.07 -7.28 -4.96
C ALA A 7 3.32 -7.11 -6.48
N LEU A 8 4.16 -6.14 -6.88
CA LEU A 8 4.53 -5.90 -8.27
C LEU A 8 5.76 -6.68 -8.72
N GLU A 9 6.59 -7.13 -7.78
CA GLU A 9 7.85 -7.81 -8.07
C GLU A 9 7.71 -8.98 -9.04
N PRO A 10 6.74 -9.90 -8.90
CA PRO A 10 6.55 -11.02 -9.83
C PRO A 10 6.18 -10.59 -11.26
N TRP A 11 5.75 -9.33 -11.45
CA TRP A 11 5.24 -8.79 -12.69
C TRP A 11 6.21 -7.84 -13.40
N LEU A 12 7.44 -7.65 -12.89
CA LEU A 12 8.39 -6.67 -13.41
C LEU A 12 8.83 -6.93 -14.86
N SER A 13 8.79 -8.19 -15.31
CA SER A 13 9.10 -8.58 -16.67
C SER A 13 7.94 -8.38 -17.66
N LEU A 14 6.78 -7.94 -17.16
CA LEU A 14 5.61 -7.66 -17.99
C LEU A 14 5.69 -6.23 -18.57
N ASP A 15 5.79 -6.12 -19.89
CA ASP A 15 5.91 -4.83 -20.57
C ASP A 15 4.55 -4.18 -20.90
N ILE A 16 3.46 -4.87 -20.62
CA ILE A 16 2.09 -4.39 -20.90
C ILE A 16 1.37 -4.02 -19.59
N PRO A 17 0.37 -3.12 -19.66
CA PRO A 17 -0.46 -2.82 -18.49
C PRO A 17 -1.23 -4.04 -18.00
N MET A 18 -1.26 -4.29 -16.70
CA MET A 18 -2.01 -5.42 -16.12
C MET A 18 -3.52 -5.33 -16.32
N LYS A 19 -4.05 -4.15 -16.68
CA LYS A 19 -5.47 -3.94 -17.04
C LYS A 19 -5.78 -4.25 -18.50
N CYS A 20 -4.79 -4.65 -19.28
CA CYS A 20 -5.01 -5.01 -20.68
C CYS A 20 -5.87 -6.27 -20.74
N LYS A 21 -6.97 -6.18 -21.50
CA LYS A 21 -7.91 -7.29 -21.71
C LYS A 21 -7.77 -7.93 -23.08
N GLY A 22 -6.78 -7.48 -23.86
CA GLY A 22 -6.57 -7.91 -25.22
C GLY A 22 -6.88 -6.82 -26.24
N THR A 23 -7.21 -7.22 -27.47
CA THR A 23 -7.54 -6.37 -28.61
C THR A 23 -8.97 -6.62 -29.07
N ASP A 24 -9.35 -6.09 -30.25
CA ASP A 24 -10.68 -6.32 -30.82
C ASP A 24 -10.89 -7.79 -31.23
N SER A 25 -9.83 -8.52 -31.58
CA SER A 25 -9.85 -9.92 -32.01
C SER A 25 -9.31 -10.91 -31.00
N SER A 26 -8.59 -10.47 -29.96
CA SER A 26 -7.98 -11.33 -28.95
C SER A 26 -8.42 -10.94 -27.54
N ALA A 27 -8.63 -11.94 -26.68
CA ALA A 27 -8.81 -11.78 -25.24
C ALA A 27 -7.52 -12.13 -24.52
N MET A 28 -7.22 -11.40 -23.43
CA MET A 28 -6.01 -11.58 -22.64
C MET A 28 -6.37 -11.66 -21.16
N PHE A 29 -5.84 -12.68 -20.49
CA PHE A 29 -5.99 -12.92 -19.07
C PHE A 29 -4.63 -12.82 -18.38
N ILE A 30 -4.49 -11.90 -17.46
CA ILE A 30 -3.27 -11.68 -16.68
C ILE A 30 -3.57 -12.06 -15.25
N GLY A 31 -2.84 -13.02 -14.69
CA GLY A 31 -3.10 -13.48 -13.34
C GLY A 31 -2.13 -14.56 -12.87
N SER A 32 -2.46 -15.18 -11.77
CA SER A 32 -1.61 -16.19 -11.13
C SER A 32 -2.37 -17.48 -10.84
N PHE A 33 -1.63 -18.58 -10.88
CA PHE A 33 -2.08 -19.91 -10.49
C PHE A 33 -1.44 -20.31 -9.15
N PRO A 34 -2.17 -21.01 -8.25
CA PRO A 34 -1.66 -21.46 -6.95
C PRO A 34 -0.79 -22.70 -7.03
N VAL A 35 -0.31 -23.04 -8.20
CA VAL A 35 0.55 -24.21 -8.48
C VAL A 35 1.68 -23.79 -9.39
N GLN A 36 2.81 -24.45 -9.27
CA GLN A 36 3.93 -24.24 -10.18
C GLN A 36 3.61 -24.92 -11.52
N TYR A 37 3.49 -24.13 -12.57
CA TYR A 37 3.38 -24.60 -13.95
C TYR A 37 4.61 -24.19 -14.75
N ASP A 38 5.01 -25.10 -15.64
CA ASP A 38 5.87 -24.76 -16.79
C ASP A 38 4.98 -24.37 -17.98
N ALA A 39 5.54 -23.68 -18.98
CA ALA A 39 4.78 -23.19 -20.11
C ALA A 39 3.99 -24.30 -20.83
N GLN A 40 4.61 -25.45 -21.00
CA GLN A 40 4.00 -26.61 -21.63
C GLN A 40 2.92 -27.24 -20.75
N SER A 41 3.19 -27.46 -19.48
CA SER A 41 2.23 -28.02 -18.53
C SER A 41 1.01 -27.14 -18.32
N LEU A 42 1.19 -25.81 -18.38
CA LEU A 42 0.08 -24.87 -18.32
C LEU A 42 -0.82 -24.97 -19.57
N LEU A 43 -0.23 -25.04 -20.76
CA LEU A 43 -0.99 -25.24 -22.01
C LEU A 43 -1.71 -26.59 -22.03
N GLU A 44 -1.07 -27.66 -21.56
CA GLU A 44 -1.70 -28.99 -21.43
C GLU A 44 -2.87 -28.96 -20.42
N ALA A 45 -2.74 -28.26 -19.31
CA ALA A 45 -3.80 -28.11 -18.33
C ALA A 45 -5.00 -27.31 -18.88
N ILE A 46 -4.72 -26.26 -19.66
CA ILE A 46 -5.78 -25.46 -20.33
C ILE A 46 -6.46 -26.32 -21.42
N ALA A 47 -5.69 -27.05 -22.24
CA ALA A 47 -6.22 -27.94 -23.26
C ALA A 47 -7.07 -29.08 -22.67
N ALA A 48 -6.69 -29.62 -21.50
CA ALA A 48 -7.49 -30.60 -20.79
C ALA A 48 -8.83 -30.04 -20.28
N ALA A 49 -8.83 -28.78 -19.86
CA ALA A 49 -10.03 -28.08 -19.38
C ALA A 49 -10.94 -27.58 -20.51
N ALA A 50 -10.38 -27.29 -21.69
CA ALA A 50 -11.11 -26.79 -22.87
C ALA A 50 -10.60 -27.48 -24.15
N PRO A 51 -10.95 -28.76 -24.39
CA PRO A 51 -10.37 -29.56 -25.47
C PRO A 51 -10.79 -29.12 -26.89
N GLU A 52 -11.82 -28.30 -27.01
CA GLU A 52 -12.30 -27.79 -28.30
C GLU A 52 -11.52 -26.57 -28.81
N ILE A 53 -10.63 -26.00 -27.97
CA ILE A 53 -9.91 -24.77 -28.28
C ILE A 53 -8.43 -25.09 -28.51
N ASN A 54 -7.97 -24.84 -29.73
CA ASN A 54 -6.57 -25.05 -30.12
C ASN A 54 -5.76 -23.76 -30.22
N GLU A 55 -6.41 -22.58 -30.16
CA GLU A 55 -5.78 -21.28 -30.36
C GLU A 55 -5.59 -20.54 -29.02
N VAL A 56 -4.78 -21.14 -28.16
CA VAL A 56 -4.41 -20.53 -26.87
C VAL A 56 -2.90 -20.42 -26.78
N ASP A 57 -2.42 -19.28 -26.39
CA ASP A 57 -1.01 -19.05 -26.06
C ASP A 57 -0.87 -18.64 -24.58
N ALA A 58 0.13 -19.17 -23.90
CA ALA A 58 0.38 -18.90 -22.51
C ALA A 58 1.85 -18.56 -22.28
N GLN A 59 2.09 -17.38 -21.75
CA GLN A 59 3.42 -16.90 -21.41
C GLN A 59 3.58 -16.83 -19.89
N ILE A 60 4.57 -17.53 -19.34
CA ILE A 60 4.93 -17.42 -17.94
C ILE A 60 5.78 -16.17 -17.73
N ILE A 61 5.35 -15.30 -16.83
CA ILE A 61 6.05 -14.09 -16.43
C ILE A 61 7.00 -14.34 -15.28
N SER A 62 6.54 -15.10 -14.29
CA SER A 62 7.32 -15.49 -13.12
C SER A 62 6.74 -16.78 -12.52
N ALA A 63 7.59 -17.69 -12.14
CA ALA A 63 7.19 -18.94 -11.48
C ALA A 63 7.99 -19.13 -10.20
N ASN A 64 7.28 -19.30 -9.09
CA ASN A 64 7.82 -19.65 -7.79
C ASN A 64 7.22 -20.98 -7.34
N SER A 65 7.78 -21.60 -6.28
CA SER A 65 7.27 -22.86 -5.73
C SER A 65 5.80 -22.82 -5.29
N GLU A 66 5.26 -21.65 -4.99
CA GLU A 66 3.91 -21.47 -4.47
C GLU A 66 2.91 -20.94 -5.51
N ARG A 67 3.39 -20.26 -6.56
CA ARG A 67 2.51 -19.66 -7.57
C ARG A 67 3.24 -19.45 -8.89
N THR A 68 2.47 -19.47 -9.97
CA THR A 68 2.92 -19.11 -11.32
C THR A 68 2.14 -17.90 -11.79
N CYS A 69 2.84 -16.82 -12.15
CA CYS A 69 2.26 -15.64 -12.77
C CYS A 69 2.35 -15.79 -14.28
N ALA A 70 1.22 -15.73 -14.97
CA ALA A 70 1.16 -15.96 -16.40
C ALA A 70 0.20 -14.99 -17.11
N VAL A 71 0.44 -14.84 -18.40
CA VAL A 71 -0.47 -14.19 -19.34
C VAL A 71 -0.98 -15.27 -20.28
N VAL A 72 -2.29 -15.39 -20.37
CA VAL A 72 -2.97 -16.30 -21.30
C VAL A 72 -3.69 -15.48 -22.35
N MET A 73 -3.47 -15.79 -23.63
CA MET A 73 -4.11 -15.15 -24.77
C MET A 73 -4.91 -16.17 -25.57
N CYS A 74 -6.10 -15.76 -26.00
CA CYS A 74 -6.94 -16.56 -26.89
C CYS A 74 -7.70 -15.69 -27.87
N HIS A 75 -8.33 -16.30 -28.86
CA HIS A 75 -9.26 -15.61 -29.74
C HIS A 75 -10.51 -15.16 -28.96
N LYS A 76 -11.05 -14.00 -29.30
CA LYS A 76 -12.17 -13.39 -28.56
C LYS A 76 -13.45 -14.22 -28.56
N GLU A 77 -13.65 -15.02 -29.58
CA GLU A 77 -14.80 -15.95 -29.67
C GLU A 77 -14.76 -17.01 -28.58
N CYS A 78 -13.54 -17.45 -28.16
CA CYS A 78 -13.30 -18.45 -27.13
C CYS A 78 -13.14 -17.87 -25.72
N GLU A 79 -13.33 -16.56 -25.54
CA GLU A 79 -13.08 -15.84 -24.26
C GLU A 79 -13.83 -16.49 -23.09
N LYS A 80 -15.10 -16.85 -23.27
CA LYS A 80 -15.94 -17.42 -22.21
C LYS A 80 -15.50 -18.82 -21.81
N GLU A 81 -15.16 -19.66 -22.76
CA GLU A 81 -14.75 -21.04 -22.56
C GLU A 81 -13.39 -21.10 -21.87
N ILE A 82 -12.44 -20.25 -22.32
CA ILE A 82 -11.12 -20.13 -21.67
C ILE A 82 -11.27 -19.53 -20.26
N PHE A 83 -12.17 -18.58 -20.04
CA PHE A 83 -12.42 -18.05 -18.70
C PHE A 83 -12.91 -19.14 -17.74
N GLU A 84 -13.84 -20.00 -18.17
CA GLU A 84 -14.30 -21.14 -17.34
C GLU A 84 -13.18 -22.18 -17.12
N ALA A 85 -12.37 -22.48 -18.14
CA ALA A 85 -11.20 -23.35 -18.00
C ALA A 85 -10.19 -22.78 -16.99
N LEU A 86 -9.85 -21.52 -17.07
CA LEU A 86 -8.97 -20.84 -16.11
C LEU A 86 -9.54 -20.85 -14.69
N ARG A 87 -10.85 -20.72 -14.55
CA ARG A 87 -11.53 -20.79 -13.27
C ARG A 87 -11.41 -22.19 -12.63
N THR A 88 -11.49 -23.25 -13.40
CA THR A 88 -11.27 -24.63 -12.87
C THR A 88 -9.85 -24.85 -12.40
N LEU A 89 -8.87 -24.14 -12.98
CA LEU A 89 -7.47 -24.16 -12.60
C LEU A 89 -7.14 -23.23 -11.42
N ASN A 90 -8.15 -22.64 -10.76
CA ASN A 90 -8.01 -21.67 -9.67
C ASN A 90 -7.20 -20.42 -10.05
N PHE A 91 -7.38 -19.94 -11.28
CA PHE A 91 -6.76 -18.71 -11.75
C PHE A 91 -7.25 -17.50 -10.93
N ALA A 92 -6.32 -16.70 -10.44
CA ALA A 92 -6.59 -15.50 -9.66
C ALA A 92 -6.06 -14.25 -10.36
N TYR A 93 -6.92 -13.24 -10.50
CA TYR A 93 -6.50 -11.93 -10.97
C TYR A 93 -5.63 -11.20 -9.95
N PRO A 94 -4.70 -10.35 -10.38
CA PRO A 94 -3.94 -9.52 -9.46
C PRO A 94 -4.86 -8.57 -8.69
N SER A 95 -4.62 -8.43 -7.39
CA SER A 95 -5.44 -7.61 -6.48
C SER A 95 -5.40 -6.12 -6.80
N ASP A 96 -4.30 -5.62 -7.37
CA ASP A 96 -4.13 -4.20 -7.75
C ASP A 96 -3.57 -4.08 -9.18
N PRO A 97 -4.40 -4.32 -10.21
CA PRO A 97 -3.96 -4.27 -11.60
C PRO A 97 -3.59 -2.84 -12.01
N THR A 98 -2.40 -2.67 -12.59
CA THR A 98 -1.86 -1.38 -12.99
C THR A 98 -2.37 -0.92 -14.35
N LYS A 99 -2.56 0.41 -14.51
CA LYS A 99 -2.88 1.05 -15.80
C LYS A 99 -1.66 1.25 -16.69
N HIS A 100 -0.46 1.18 -16.12
CA HIS A 100 0.82 1.30 -16.79
C HIS A 100 1.61 0.00 -16.59
N PRO A 101 2.65 -0.26 -17.39
CA PRO A 101 3.53 -1.40 -17.15
C PRO A 101 4.01 -1.45 -15.69
N PRO A 102 4.05 -2.62 -15.06
CA PRO A 102 4.42 -2.77 -13.65
C PRO A 102 5.75 -2.14 -13.29
N ARG A 103 6.73 -2.22 -14.19
CA ARG A 103 8.06 -1.62 -14.03
C ARG A 103 8.00 -0.10 -13.81
N VAL A 104 7.18 0.62 -14.58
CA VAL A 104 7.02 2.08 -14.45
C VAL A 104 6.42 2.45 -13.10
N ARG A 105 5.45 1.66 -12.63
CA ARG A 105 4.84 1.86 -11.30
C ARG A 105 5.84 1.56 -10.19
N TYR A 106 6.62 0.50 -10.32
CA TYR A 106 7.65 0.11 -9.37
C TYR A 106 8.71 1.22 -9.18
N GLU A 107 9.26 1.74 -10.29
CA GLU A 107 10.23 2.84 -10.26
C GLU A 107 9.65 4.11 -9.61
N ARG A 108 8.36 4.40 -9.86
CA ARG A 108 7.68 5.54 -9.23
C ARG A 108 7.52 5.35 -7.72
N LEU A 109 7.14 4.15 -7.28
CA LEU A 109 7.03 3.81 -5.87
C LEU A 109 8.38 3.88 -5.15
N GLN A 110 9.45 3.43 -5.81
CA GLN A 110 10.80 3.52 -5.28
C GLN A 110 11.21 4.98 -5.04
N LYS A 111 11.00 5.86 -6.01
CA LYS A 111 11.26 7.30 -5.85
C LYS A 111 10.44 7.93 -4.73
N GLN A 112 9.17 7.50 -4.57
CA GLN A 112 8.33 7.97 -3.47
C GLN A 112 8.86 7.53 -2.11
N ILE A 113 9.38 6.32 -1.98
CA ILE A 113 9.99 5.83 -0.74
C ILE A 113 11.22 6.66 -0.40
N GLU A 114 12.13 6.86 -1.36
CA GLU A 114 13.33 7.67 -1.17
C GLU A 114 13.00 9.12 -0.74
N GLN A 115 11.97 9.71 -1.35
CA GLN A 115 11.54 11.06 -0.98
C GLN A 115 10.96 11.10 0.42
N ASN A 116 10.08 10.15 0.77
CA ASN A 116 9.48 10.06 2.10
C ASN A 116 10.54 9.82 3.20
N GLU A 117 11.58 9.05 2.90
CA GLU A 117 12.69 8.82 3.84
C GLU A 117 13.46 10.13 4.08
N LYS A 118 13.78 10.90 3.04
CA LYS A 118 14.41 12.23 3.15
C LYS A 118 13.54 13.22 3.93
N ASP A 119 12.24 13.25 3.63
CA ASP A 119 11.30 14.13 4.34
C ASP A 119 11.20 13.75 5.82
N SER A 120 11.23 12.46 6.14
CA SER A 120 11.25 11.96 7.52
C SER A 120 12.53 12.35 8.26
N GLU A 121 13.69 12.26 7.62
CA GLU A 121 14.96 12.70 8.21
C GLU A 121 14.99 14.22 8.45
N THR A 122 14.48 14.99 7.48
CA THR A 122 14.37 16.44 7.60
C THR A 122 13.47 16.83 8.77
N ALA A 123 12.29 16.21 8.86
CA ALA A 123 11.35 16.45 9.97
C ALA A 123 11.97 16.07 11.32
N ARG A 124 12.72 14.96 11.40
CA ARG A 124 13.43 14.59 12.62
C ARG A 124 14.49 15.62 13.01
N ALA A 125 15.26 16.13 12.04
CA ALA A 125 16.24 17.16 12.28
C ALA A 125 15.62 18.47 12.79
N GLU A 126 14.46 18.84 12.28
CA GLU A 126 13.71 20.00 12.77
C GLU A 126 13.20 19.79 14.19
N ILE A 127 12.66 18.62 14.52
CA ILE A 127 12.23 18.28 15.88
C ILE A 127 13.41 18.37 16.86
N VAL A 128 14.59 17.84 16.48
CA VAL A 128 15.79 17.92 17.32
C VAL A 128 16.23 19.37 17.56
N LYS A 129 16.13 20.25 16.55
CA LYS A 129 16.41 21.69 16.73
C LYS A 129 15.43 22.35 17.70
N LEU A 130 14.17 21.97 17.68
CA LEU A 130 13.15 22.49 18.59
C LEU A 130 13.25 21.92 20.02
N ALA A 131 13.93 20.79 20.19
CA ALA A 131 14.12 20.17 21.52
C ALA A 131 14.80 21.11 22.51
N GLY A 132 15.69 22.01 22.04
CA GLY A 132 16.31 23.02 22.88
C GLY A 132 15.33 24.04 23.49
N CYS A 133 14.16 24.23 22.91
CA CYS A 133 13.12 25.13 23.43
C CYS A 133 12.18 24.46 24.45
N HIS A 134 12.33 23.16 24.69
CA HIS A 134 11.45 22.39 25.58
C HIS A 134 11.46 22.93 27.01
N ASP A 135 12.65 23.20 27.55
CA ASP A 135 12.83 23.64 28.93
C ASP A 135 12.28 25.08 29.11
N ASP A 136 12.48 25.95 28.12
CA ASP A 136 11.93 27.30 28.11
C ASP A 136 10.38 27.28 28.09
N ILE A 137 9.79 26.40 27.28
CA ILE A 137 8.34 26.25 27.20
C ILE A 137 7.80 25.68 28.53
N SER A 138 8.45 24.68 29.10
CA SER A 138 8.09 24.12 30.39
C SER A 138 8.12 25.16 31.51
N PHE A 139 9.16 25.98 31.56
CA PHE A 139 9.27 27.08 32.51
C PHE A 139 8.11 28.09 32.35
N VAL A 140 7.76 28.45 31.12
CA VAL A 140 6.65 29.39 30.86
C VAL A 140 5.30 28.78 31.27
N ILE A 141 5.09 27.50 31.02
CA ILE A 141 3.88 26.78 31.45
C ILE A 141 3.76 26.79 32.97
N ASP A 142 4.84 26.43 33.67
CA ASP A 142 4.86 26.41 35.13
C ASP A 142 4.62 27.81 35.72
N TYR A 143 5.23 28.85 35.14
CA TYR A 143 5.01 30.23 35.58
C TYR A 143 3.54 30.63 35.45
N PHE A 144 2.91 30.37 34.32
CA PHE A 144 1.50 30.72 34.12
C PHE A 144 0.56 29.86 34.96
N THR A 145 0.91 28.59 35.21
CA THR A 145 0.15 27.71 36.09
C THR A 145 0.14 28.23 37.53
N ILE A 146 1.31 28.55 38.08
CA ILE A 146 1.43 29.14 39.43
C ILE A 146 0.69 30.47 39.50
N LYS A 147 0.79 31.31 38.46
CA LYS A 147 0.09 32.59 38.40
C LYS A 147 -1.42 32.39 38.38
N LYS A 148 -1.93 31.43 37.60
CA LYS A 148 -3.36 31.09 37.57
C LYS A 148 -3.85 30.59 38.93
N GLU A 149 -3.11 29.70 39.59
CA GLU A 149 -3.44 29.20 40.92
C GLU A 149 -3.46 30.30 41.99
N LYS A 150 -2.51 31.23 41.91
CA LYS A 150 -2.51 32.42 42.77
C LYS A 150 -3.79 33.28 42.59
N TYR A 151 -4.22 33.54 41.37
CA TYR A 151 -5.45 34.30 41.16
C TYR A 151 -6.69 33.49 41.57
N ALA A 152 -6.74 32.22 41.33
CA ALA A 152 -7.82 31.33 41.77
C ALA A 152 -7.92 31.25 43.30
N ALA A 153 -6.77 31.30 44.01
CA ALA A 153 -6.75 31.41 45.45
C ALA A 153 -7.26 32.76 45.97
N LEU A 154 -6.92 33.88 45.26
CA LEU A 154 -7.41 35.20 45.62
C LEU A 154 -8.93 35.32 45.46
N GLU A 155 -9.53 34.69 44.46
CA GLU A 155 -10.98 34.63 44.28
C GLU A 155 -11.73 33.91 45.42
N ARG A 156 -11.04 32.97 46.12
CA ARG A 156 -11.61 32.23 47.25
C ARG A 156 -11.45 32.91 48.60
N ILE A 157 -10.67 34.00 48.66
CA ILE A 157 -10.43 34.76 49.89
C ILE A 157 -11.56 35.81 50.00
N ALA A 158 -12.22 35.81 51.16
CA ALA A 158 -13.14 36.87 51.48
C ALA A 158 -12.39 38.19 51.70
N MET A 159 -12.57 39.14 50.81
CA MET A 159 -11.86 40.45 50.87
C MET A 159 -12.77 41.62 50.65
N THR A 160 -12.41 42.72 51.28
CA THR A 160 -12.96 44.04 51.05
C THR A 160 -11.86 44.98 50.56
N ASN A 161 -12.15 46.22 50.23
CA ASN A 161 -11.11 47.17 49.76
C ASN A 161 -9.98 47.44 50.76
N ARG A 162 -10.11 47.01 52.02
CA ARG A 162 -9.11 47.31 53.08
C ARG A 162 -8.75 46.11 53.91
N ILE A 163 -9.48 45.00 53.91
CA ILE A 163 -9.30 43.87 54.79
C ILE A 163 -9.50 42.57 53.98
N PHE A 164 -8.65 41.57 54.24
CA PHE A 164 -8.84 40.20 53.77
C PHE A 164 -8.89 39.23 54.94
N VAL A 165 -9.61 38.13 54.77
CA VAL A 165 -9.70 37.07 55.79
C VAL A 165 -9.17 35.80 55.18
N LEU A 166 -8.14 35.24 55.81
CA LEU A 166 -7.58 33.95 55.44
C LEU A 166 -7.85 32.95 56.58
N THR A 167 -8.54 31.85 56.23
CA THR A 167 -8.76 30.74 57.15
C THR A 167 -7.94 29.53 56.71
N GLY A 168 -7.20 28.93 57.66
CA GLY A 168 -6.39 27.76 57.46
C GLY A 168 -6.50 26.77 58.59
N TYR A 169 -6.15 25.53 58.36
CA TYR A 169 -6.00 24.52 59.41
C TYR A 169 -4.51 24.43 59.78
N ILE A 170 -4.24 24.29 61.11
CA ILE A 170 -2.91 24.04 61.64
C ILE A 170 -2.73 22.55 61.87
#